data_11dfbaa8b4a5ecbcee842fc73fb7d9f2
#
_entry.id   11dfbaa8b4a5ecbcee842fc73fb7d9f2
#
_cell.length_a   1.000
_cell.length_b   1.000
_cell.length_c   1.000
_cell.angle_alpha   90.00
_cell.angle_beta   90.00
_cell.angle_gamma   90.00
#
_symmetry.space_group_name_H-M   'P 1'
#
loop_
_entity.id
_entity.type
_entity.pdbx_description
1 polymer ?
#
loop_
_entity_poly.entity_id
_entity_poly.type
_entity_poly.pdbx_seq_one_letter_code
_entity_poly.pdbx_strand_id
1 'polypeptide(L)'
;MGRKGRGFRKLLDYLESREDAKLIGGNMSGEMLVNWRGEFKLSRQLNSDADRVVYHVSLSAAKGDKLDDEKWSEIGDRYMKEMGFDANQFVIFRHHNTDDDHIHIAASRIRMDTGLLVHDSWDYVRSEKVLRQIEQDYELVQVQGSREKLNRTPSTGQIRRIRREQENIHWGNATPSQNALSRSKFSRQLITHLLTILRCLYS
;
A
#
# COMPACT_ATOMS: atom_id res chain seq x y z
N MET A 1 -1.53 2.58 -3.64
CA MET A 1 -1.80 4.01 -3.36
C MET A 1 -1.10 4.43 -2.09
N GLY A 2 -0.23 5.44 -2.18
CA GLY A 2 0.51 5.95 -1.03
C GLY A 2 -0.42 6.60 0.00
N ARG A 3 -0.23 6.24 1.28
CA ARG A 3 -0.91 6.88 2.41
C ARG A 3 -0.04 8.01 2.95
N LYS A 4 -0.66 9.09 3.42
CA LYS A 4 0.04 10.27 3.95
C LYS A 4 -0.27 10.45 5.43
N GLY A 5 0.79 10.61 6.24
CA GLY A 5 0.72 10.77 7.69
C GLY A 5 1.47 12.00 8.18
N ARG A 6 1.21 12.39 9.44
CA ARG A 6 1.85 13.55 10.07
C ARG A 6 3.18 13.22 10.75
N GLY A 7 3.42 11.97 11.10
CA GLY A 7 4.63 11.56 11.81
C GLY A 7 5.04 10.12 11.53
N PHE A 8 6.35 9.87 11.57
CA PHE A 8 6.97 8.61 11.21
C PHE A 8 6.86 7.53 12.29
N ARG A 9 6.75 7.92 13.57
CA ARG A 9 6.82 6.99 14.70
C ARG A 9 5.91 5.77 14.55
N LYS A 10 4.61 6.00 14.39
CA LYS A 10 3.63 4.90 14.28
C LYS A 10 3.84 4.02 13.05
N LEU A 11 4.32 4.61 11.95
CA LEU A 11 4.59 3.86 10.72
C LEU A 11 5.82 2.98 10.91
N LEU A 12 6.90 3.51 11.44
CA LEU A 12 8.13 2.76 11.68
C LEU A 12 7.91 1.66 12.73
N ASP A 13 7.19 1.96 13.83
CA ASP A 13 6.78 0.96 14.81
C ASP A 13 5.97 -0.19 14.17
N TYR A 14 5.07 0.14 13.27
CA TYR A 14 4.28 -0.87 12.54
C TYR A 14 5.15 -1.71 11.61
N LEU A 15 6.07 -1.11 10.87
CA LEU A 15 6.91 -1.81 9.91
C LEU A 15 7.90 -2.76 10.62
N GLU A 16 8.43 -2.35 11.76
CA GLU A 16 9.43 -3.12 12.51
C GLU A 16 8.82 -4.14 13.51
N SER A 17 7.58 -3.89 13.98
CA SER A 17 6.92 -4.78 14.94
C SER A 17 6.53 -6.16 14.39
N ARG A 18 6.69 -6.38 13.10
CA ARG A 18 6.38 -7.66 12.46
C ARG A 18 7.63 -8.55 12.44
N GLU A 19 7.51 -9.74 12.98
CA GLU A 19 8.61 -10.73 13.04
C GLU A 19 9.18 -11.11 11.67
N ASP A 20 8.40 -10.94 10.61
CA ASP A 20 8.73 -11.24 9.22
C ASP A 20 9.17 -10.03 8.39
N ALA A 21 9.27 -8.85 9.01
CA ALA A 21 9.72 -7.64 8.33
C ALA A 21 11.23 -7.63 8.13
N LYS A 22 11.68 -7.55 6.90
CA LYS A 22 13.09 -7.43 6.55
C LYS A 22 13.36 -6.10 5.87
N LEU A 23 14.31 -5.32 6.40
CA LEU A 23 14.85 -4.15 5.69
C LEU A 23 15.65 -4.66 4.49
N ILE A 24 15.30 -4.22 3.29
CA ILE A 24 15.93 -4.66 2.05
C ILE A 24 16.53 -3.51 1.24
N GLY A 25 16.22 -2.25 1.56
CA GLY A 25 16.71 -1.11 0.78
C GLY A 25 16.32 0.24 1.36
N GLY A 26 16.65 1.27 0.61
CA GLY A 26 16.46 2.67 0.95
C GLY A 26 17.76 3.46 0.88
N ASN A 27 17.68 4.75 1.14
CA ASN A 27 18.84 5.66 1.07
C ASN A 27 19.24 6.25 2.42
N MET A 28 18.80 5.62 3.50
CA MET A 28 19.12 6.03 4.86
C MET A 28 20.24 5.17 5.45
N SER A 29 21.13 5.77 6.22
CA SER A 29 22.32 5.11 6.75
C SER A 29 22.08 4.31 8.04
N GLY A 30 20.96 4.55 8.70
CA GLY A 30 20.62 3.88 9.95
C GLY A 30 20.22 2.42 9.75
N GLU A 31 20.78 1.52 10.56
CA GLU A 31 20.40 0.10 10.57
C GLU A 31 19.29 -0.22 11.58
N MET A 32 18.99 0.73 12.46
CA MET A 32 18.02 0.56 13.56
C MET A 32 16.96 1.65 13.56
N LEU A 33 15.78 1.30 14.06
CA LEU A 33 14.62 2.19 14.19
C LEU A 33 14.93 3.54 14.82
N VAL A 34 15.78 3.57 15.84
CA VAL A 34 16.17 4.81 16.54
C VAL A 34 16.92 5.75 15.59
N ASN A 35 17.78 5.20 14.73
CA ASN A 35 18.53 5.97 13.74
C ASN A 35 17.61 6.54 12.66
N TRP A 36 16.69 5.74 12.11
CA TRP A 36 15.74 6.22 11.09
C TRP A 36 14.82 7.32 11.61
N ARG A 37 14.37 7.22 12.87
CA ARG A 37 13.59 8.29 13.51
C ARG A 37 14.41 9.59 13.62
N GLY A 38 15.70 9.46 13.94
CA GLY A 38 16.64 10.57 13.95
C GLY A 38 16.83 11.18 12.58
N GLU A 39 17.05 10.34 11.57
CA GLU A 39 17.25 10.78 10.19
C GLU A 39 16.01 11.45 9.60
N PHE A 40 14.82 10.88 9.77
CA PHE A 40 13.56 11.53 9.33
C PHE A 40 13.29 12.87 10.05
N LYS A 41 13.86 13.09 11.24
CA LYS A 41 13.84 14.41 11.89
C LYS A 41 14.59 15.47 11.10
N LEU A 42 15.67 15.11 10.40
CA LEU A 42 16.44 16.05 9.60
C LEU A 42 15.57 16.67 8.50
N SER A 43 14.85 15.85 7.73
CA SER A 43 13.93 16.40 6.73
C SER A 43 12.85 17.27 7.37
N ARG A 44 12.35 16.90 8.56
CA ARG A 44 11.34 17.69 9.27
C ARG A 44 11.86 19.06 9.72
N GLN A 45 13.15 19.17 10.03
CA GLN A 45 13.78 20.45 10.39
C GLN A 45 13.87 21.42 9.21
N LEU A 46 13.96 20.89 7.97
CA LEU A 46 13.98 21.71 6.75
C LEU A 46 12.64 22.38 6.46
N ASN A 47 11.52 21.80 6.96
CA ASN A 47 10.19 22.36 6.79
C ASN A 47 9.29 21.96 7.98
N SER A 48 9.34 22.76 9.05
CA SER A 48 8.58 22.53 10.28
C SER A 48 7.07 22.66 10.09
N ASP A 49 6.64 23.50 9.18
CA ASP A 49 5.24 23.86 8.96
C ASP A 49 4.52 22.88 8.02
N ALA A 50 5.27 22.02 7.34
CA ALA A 50 4.71 21.06 6.43
C ALA A 50 3.75 20.08 7.12
N ASP A 51 2.55 19.90 6.60
CA ASP A 51 1.61 18.86 7.04
C ASP A 51 1.74 17.58 6.18
N ARG A 52 1.36 16.43 6.74
CA ARG A 52 1.34 15.13 6.06
C ARG A 52 2.65 14.79 5.36
N VAL A 53 3.74 14.91 6.10
CA VAL A 53 5.11 14.71 5.62
C VAL A 53 5.48 13.26 5.35
N VAL A 54 4.71 12.31 5.86
CA VAL A 54 4.95 10.88 5.67
C VAL A 54 4.27 10.40 4.40
N TYR A 55 5.02 9.73 3.54
CA TYR A 55 4.51 8.93 2.43
C TYR A 55 4.72 7.45 2.75
N HIS A 56 3.66 6.64 2.62
CA HIS A 56 3.71 5.19 2.81
C HIS A 56 3.00 4.53 1.65
N VAL A 57 3.70 3.67 0.96
CA VAL A 57 3.16 2.87 -0.15
C VAL A 57 3.51 1.39 0.05
N SER A 58 2.62 0.51 -0.40
CA SER A 58 2.88 -0.92 -0.52
C SER A 58 2.82 -1.29 -2.00
N LEU A 59 3.83 -2.02 -2.46
CA LEU A 59 3.92 -2.61 -3.78
C LEU A 59 3.86 -4.12 -3.63
N SER A 60 2.95 -4.78 -4.36
CA SER A 60 2.78 -6.23 -4.32
C SER A 60 3.07 -6.82 -5.69
N ALA A 61 3.78 -7.93 -5.73
CA ALA A 61 3.98 -8.71 -6.94
C ALA A 61 2.67 -9.38 -7.39
N ALA A 62 2.52 -9.60 -8.67
CA ALA A 62 1.42 -10.43 -9.18
C ALA A 62 1.66 -11.90 -8.85
N LYS A 63 0.59 -12.68 -8.79
CA LYS A 63 0.72 -14.14 -8.60
C LYS A 63 1.49 -14.74 -9.78
N GLY A 64 2.61 -15.37 -9.49
CA GLY A 64 3.50 -15.97 -10.48
C GLY A 64 4.86 -15.27 -10.56
N ASP A 65 4.96 -14.01 -10.20
CA ASP A 65 6.24 -13.31 -10.10
C ASP A 65 7.01 -13.79 -8.87
N LYS A 66 8.30 -14.04 -9.06
CA LYS A 66 9.24 -14.39 -7.98
C LYS A 66 10.36 -13.38 -7.96
N LEU A 67 10.36 -12.53 -6.95
CA LEU A 67 11.33 -11.46 -6.78
C LEU A 67 12.20 -11.77 -5.55
N ASP A 68 13.51 -11.63 -5.67
CA ASP A 68 14.43 -11.63 -4.54
C ASP A 68 14.51 -10.24 -3.89
N ASP A 69 15.25 -10.11 -2.81
CA ASP A 69 15.36 -8.86 -2.07
C ASP A 69 16.07 -7.77 -2.87
N GLU A 70 17.08 -8.16 -3.68
CA GLU A 70 17.85 -7.24 -4.53
C GLU A 70 16.95 -6.63 -5.61
N LYS A 71 16.18 -7.47 -6.29
CA LYS A 71 15.22 -7.03 -7.32
C LYS A 71 14.11 -6.16 -6.72
N TRP A 72 13.60 -6.51 -5.54
CA TRP A 72 12.63 -5.68 -4.83
C TRP A 72 13.19 -4.32 -4.41
N SER A 73 14.45 -4.28 -3.95
CA SER A 73 15.13 -3.02 -3.63
C SER A 73 15.25 -2.13 -4.86
N GLU A 74 15.73 -2.70 -5.99
CA GLU A 74 15.87 -2.00 -7.27
C GLU A 74 14.53 -1.44 -7.78
N ILE A 75 13.47 -2.24 -7.73
CA ILE A 75 12.11 -1.80 -8.09
C ILE A 75 11.63 -0.68 -7.17
N GLY A 76 11.86 -0.78 -5.87
CA GLY A 76 11.49 0.24 -4.90
C GLY A 76 12.22 1.56 -5.14
N ASP A 77 13.52 1.54 -5.37
CA ASP A 77 14.34 2.71 -5.67
C ASP A 77 13.87 3.39 -6.97
N ARG A 78 13.66 2.61 -8.01
CA ARG A 78 13.14 3.11 -9.28
C ARG A 78 11.75 3.74 -9.12
N TYR A 79 10.85 3.05 -8.43
CA TYR A 79 9.51 3.59 -8.15
C TYR A 79 9.59 4.93 -7.43
N MET A 80 10.43 5.06 -6.40
CA MET A 80 10.60 6.30 -5.66
C MET A 80 11.14 7.41 -6.53
N LYS A 81 12.15 7.15 -7.34
CA LYS A 81 12.72 8.11 -8.28
C LYS A 81 11.68 8.60 -9.30
N GLU A 82 10.94 7.70 -9.93
CA GLU A 82 9.93 8.06 -10.95
C GLU A 82 8.71 8.77 -10.34
N MET A 83 8.42 8.53 -9.06
CA MET A 83 7.42 9.29 -8.30
C MET A 83 7.90 10.66 -7.83
N GLY A 84 9.17 11.03 -8.10
CA GLY A 84 9.76 12.34 -7.75
C GLY A 84 10.32 12.42 -6.34
N PHE A 85 10.68 11.27 -5.74
CA PHE A 85 11.31 11.18 -4.43
C PHE A 85 12.82 10.98 -4.51
N ASP A 86 13.46 11.41 -5.60
CA ASP A 86 14.89 11.27 -5.88
C ASP A 86 15.80 11.94 -4.83
N ALA A 87 15.34 13.03 -4.20
CA ALA A 87 16.06 13.76 -3.14
C ALA A 87 15.38 13.61 -1.76
N ASN A 88 14.65 12.53 -1.52
CA ASN A 88 13.91 12.31 -0.28
C ASN A 88 14.48 11.11 0.48
N GLN A 89 14.38 11.16 1.80
CA GLN A 89 14.73 10.02 2.66
C GLN A 89 13.65 8.94 2.59
N PHE A 90 14.05 7.67 2.43
CA PHE A 90 13.14 6.52 2.47
C PHE A 90 13.83 5.23 2.90
N VAL A 91 13.02 4.27 3.35
CA VAL A 91 13.39 2.90 3.69
C VAL A 91 12.42 1.92 3.05
N ILE A 92 12.90 0.73 2.69
CA ILE A 92 12.13 -0.32 2.03
C ILE A 92 12.15 -1.58 2.91
N PHE A 93 10.96 -2.04 3.30
CA PHE A 93 10.77 -3.29 4.04
C PHE A 93 10.03 -4.31 3.18
N ARG A 94 10.50 -5.54 3.18
CA ARG A 94 9.79 -6.68 2.61
C ARG A 94 9.09 -7.46 3.72
N HIS A 95 7.86 -7.88 3.47
CA HIS A 95 7.06 -8.70 4.38
C HIS A 95 6.74 -10.05 3.72
N HIS A 96 6.90 -11.14 4.49
CA HIS A 96 6.69 -12.51 4.02
C HIS A 96 5.44 -13.19 4.60
N ASN A 97 4.62 -12.45 5.36
CA ASN A 97 3.53 -13.01 6.17
C ASN A 97 2.18 -13.13 5.46
N THR A 98 2.14 -12.89 4.17
CA THR A 98 0.91 -13.00 3.35
C THR A 98 1.17 -13.87 2.14
N ASP A 99 0.09 -14.40 1.55
CA ASP A 99 0.16 -15.16 0.29
C ASP A 99 0.70 -14.32 -0.87
N ASP A 100 0.71 -13.00 -0.71
CA ASP A 100 1.20 -12.04 -1.71
C ASP A 100 2.55 -11.49 -1.25
N ASP A 101 3.60 -11.67 -2.07
CA ASP A 101 4.92 -11.06 -1.86
C ASP A 101 4.83 -9.54 -2.07
N HIS A 102 5.26 -8.77 -1.08
CA HIS A 102 5.11 -7.31 -1.12
C HIS A 102 6.16 -6.58 -0.31
N ILE A 103 6.40 -5.33 -0.72
CA ILE A 103 7.23 -4.39 0.00
C ILE A 103 6.43 -3.20 0.51
N HIS A 104 6.90 -2.62 1.61
CA HIS A 104 6.45 -1.35 2.14
C HIS A 104 7.57 -0.32 2.03
N ILE A 105 7.26 0.84 1.48
CA ILE A 105 8.18 1.97 1.42
C ILE A 105 7.67 3.08 2.33
N ALA A 106 8.48 3.48 3.28
CA ALA A 106 8.24 4.64 4.14
C ALA A 106 9.18 5.77 3.75
N ALA A 107 8.65 6.93 3.36
CA ALA A 107 9.44 8.04 2.87
C ALA A 107 9.03 9.39 3.48
N SER A 108 9.98 10.31 3.57
CA SER A 108 9.69 11.72 3.82
C SER A 108 9.23 12.40 2.54
N ARG A 109 8.13 13.14 2.59
CA ARG A 109 7.71 14.01 1.47
C ARG A 109 8.52 15.28 1.36
N ILE A 110 9.30 15.61 2.37
CA ILE A 110 10.17 16.80 2.36
C ILE A 110 11.46 16.42 1.63
N ARG A 111 11.76 17.13 0.57
CA ARG A 111 13.01 17.00 -0.18
C ARG A 111 14.18 17.51 0.63
N MET A 112 15.30 16.79 0.60
CA MET A 112 16.51 17.17 1.35
C MET A 112 17.28 18.30 0.68
N ASP A 113 17.08 18.53 -0.62
CA ASP A 113 17.74 19.56 -1.42
C ASP A 113 17.05 20.94 -1.30
N THR A 114 15.73 20.98 -1.19
CA THR A 114 14.94 22.23 -1.25
C THR A 114 14.07 22.48 -0.01
N GLY A 115 13.84 21.49 0.83
CA GLY A 115 12.88 21.57 1.92
C GLY A 115 11.41 21.60 1.47
N LEU A 116 11.13 21.52 0.18
CA LEU A 116 9.78 21.54 -0.35
C LEU A 116 9.12 20.14 -0.28
N LEU A 117 7.80 20.12 -0.24
CA LEU A 117 7.06 18.85 -0.32
C LEU A 117 7.02 18.33 -1.76
N VAL A 118 7.24 17.04 -1.93
CA VAL A 118 6.90 16.36 -3.18
C VAL A 118 5.41 16.55 -3.47
N HIS A 119 5.13 16.99 -4.70
CA HIS A 119 3.76 17.27 -5.13
C HIS A 119 2.94 15.99 -5.22
N ASP A 120 1.73 16.01 -4.69
CA ASP A 120 0.89 14.83 -4.52
C ASP A 120 -0.35 14.77 -5.42
N SER A 121 -0.47 15.70 -6.37
CA SER A 121 -1.56 15.67 -7.33
C SER A 121 -1.40 14.47 -8.27
N TRP A 122 -2.52 13.79 -8.51
CA TRP A 122 -2.58 12.65 -9.41
C TRP A 122 -1.65 11.49 -9.05
N ASP A 123 -1.23 11.37 -7.78
CA ASP A 123 -0.38 10.28 -7.28
C ASP A 123 -0.82 8.91 -7.78
N TYR A 124 -2.12 8.65 -7.79
CA TYR A 124 -2.68 7.38 -8.22
C TYR A 124 -2.40 7.10 -9.70
N VAL A 125 -2.65 8.08 -10.58
CA VAL A 125 -2.45 7.92 -12.03
C VAL A 125 -0.97 7.80 -12.35
N ARG A 126 -0.13 8.61 -11.69
CA ARG A 126 1.33 8.55 -11.83
C ARG A 126 1.87 7.19 -11.37
N SER A 127 1.47 6.74 -10.19
CA SER A 127 1.87 5.45 -9.63
C SER A 127 1.49 4.29 -10.54
N GLU A 128 0.26 4.30 -11.10
CA GLU A 128 -0.19 3.25 -12.02
C GLU A 128 0.67 3.23 -13.29
N LYS A 129 0.98 4.40 -13.86
CA LYS A 129 1.85 4.52 -15.03
C LYS A 129 3.25 4.00 -14.75
N VAL A 130 3.84 4.39 -13.62
CA VAL A 130 5.18 3.94 -13.19
C VAL A 130 5.20 2.42 -13.02
N LEU A 131 4.19 1.85 -12.37
CA LEU A 131 4.12 0.40 -12.15
C LEU A 131 3.98 -0.37 -13.47
N ARG A 132 3.17 0.11 -14.43
CA ARG A 132 3.08 -0.54 -15.75
C ARG A 132 4.42 -0.55 -16.48
N GLN A 133 5.20 0.54 -16.37
CA GLN A 133 6.52 0.60 -16.98
C GLN A 133 7.51 -0.36 -16.28
N ILE A 134 7.48 -0.41 -14.94
CA ILE A 134 8.28 -1.37 -14.16
C ILE A 134 7.94 -2.81 -14.54
N GLU A 135 6.64 -3.16 -14.62
CA GLU A 135 6.22 -4.50 -15.03
C GLU A 135 6.76 -4.90 -16.42
N GLN A 136 6.79 -3.96 -17.37
CA GLN A 136 7.34 -4.21 -18.71
C GLN A 136 8.85 -4.39 -18.68
N ASP A 137 9.56 -3.49 -18.02
CA ASP A 137 11.04 -3.44 -18.08
C ASP A 137 11.69 -4.58 -17.27
N TYR A 138 10.98 -5.11 -16.27
CA TYR A 138 11.42 -6.26 -15.46
C TYR A 138 10.78 -7.58 -15.88
N GLU A 139 10.06 -7.59 -17.01
CA GLU A 139 9.38 -8.79 -17.57
C GLU A 139 8.43 -9.46 -16.55
N LEU A 140 7.77 -8.64 -15.72
CA LEU A 140 6.82 -9.13 -14.72
C LEU A 140 5.42 -9.35 -15.34
N VAL A 141 4.57 -10.07 -14.63
CA VAL A 141 3.17 -10.26 -14.99
C VAL A 141 2.48 -8.91 -15.06
N GLN A 142 1.97 -8.55 -16.24
CA GLN A 142 1.26 -7.30 -16.44
C GLN A 142 -0.14 -7.35 -15.84
N VAL A 143 -0.39 -6.49 -14.87
CA VAL A 143 -1.69 -6.39 -14.20
C VAL A 143 -2.59 -5.41 -14.95
N GLN A 144 -3.83 -5.81 -15.18
CA GLN A 144 -4.83 -4.95 -15.84
C GLN A 144 -5.00 -3.61 -15.13
N GLY A 145 -4.95 -2.53 -15.89
CA GLY A 145 -5.09 -1.17 -15.38
C GLY A 145 -6.44 -0.90 -14.70
N SER A 146 -6.47 0.05 -13.79
CA SER A 146 -7.69 0.39 -13.05
C SER A 146 -8.82 0.90 -13.94
N ARG A 147 -8.49 1.51 -15.07
CA ARG A 147 -9.46 2.02 -16.06
C ARG A 147 -10.03 0.92 -16.96
N GLU A 148 -9.32 -0.18 -17.10
CA GLU A 148 -9.70 -1.32 -17.93
C GLU A 148 -10.58 -2.32 -17.16
N LYS A 149 -10.60 -2.24 -15.84
CA LYS A 149 -11.44 -3.09 -15.00
C LYS A 149 -12.90 -2.67 -15.13
N LEU A 150 -13.72 -3.53 -15.72
CA LEU A 150 -15.17 -3.32 -15.88
C LEU A 150 -15.92 -3.25 -14.53
N ASN A 151 -15.39 -3.89 -13.49
CA ASN A 151 -15.98 -3.93 -12.17
C ASN A 151 -15.06 -3.31 -11.13
N ARG A 152 -15.56 -2.33 -10.40
CA ARG A 152 -14.83 -1.72 -9.30
C ARG A 152 -14.77 -2.67 -8.11
N THR A 153 -13.56 -3.02 -7.69
CA THR A 153 -13.36 -3.78 -6.44
C THR A 153 -13.93 -3.00 -5.24
N PRO A 154 -14.68 -3.64 -4.34
CA PRO A 154 -15.21 -3.00 -3.17
C PRO A 154 -14.09 -2.36 -2.33
N SER A 155 -14.33 -1.17 -1.81
CA SER A 155 -13.36 -0.53 -0.90
C SER A 155 -13.24 -1.33 0.41
N THR A 156 -12.12 -1.19 1.11
CA THR A 156 -11.90 -1.83 2.43
C THR A 156 -13.05 -1.51 3.42
N GLY A 157 -13.61 -0.30 3.34
CA GLY A 157 -14.78 0.07 4.14
C GLY A 157 -16.03 -0.72 3.79
N GLN A 158 -16.27 -0.95 2.51
CA GLN A 158 -17.39 -1.78 2.04
C GLN A 158 -17.22 -3.24 2.46
N ILE A 159 -16.00 -3.80 2.32
CA ILE A 159 -15.69 -5.17 2.75
C ILE A 159 -15.89 -5.33 4.27
N ARG A 160 -15.39 -4.39 5.08
CA ARG A 160 -15.59 -4.41 6.54
C ARG A 160 -17.05 -4.31 6.93
N ARG A 161 -17.84 -3.52 6.20
CA ARG A 161 -19.28 -3.39 6.43
C ARG A 161 -20.00 -4.71 6.12
N ILE A 162 -19.72 -5.31 4.97
CA ILE A 162 -20.30 -6.61 4.57
C ILE A 162 -19.96 -7.68 5.61
N ARG A 163 -18.69 -7.78 6.05
CA ARG A 163 -18.28 -8.73 7.10
C ARG A 163 -19.05 -8.51 8.39
N ARG A 164 -19.18 -7.28 8.87
CA ARG A 164 -19.94 -6.95 10.08
C ARG A 164 -21.41 -7.31 9.95
N GLU A 165 -22.03 -7.07 8.80
CA GLU A 165 -23.42 -7.44 8.53
C GLU A 165 -23.60 -8.97 8.54
N GLN A 166 -22.64 -9.73 8.00
CA GLN A 166 -22.63 -11.20 8.03
C GLN A 166 -22.49 -11.74 9.45
N GLU A 167 -21.57 -11.19 10.24
CA GLU A 167 -21.38 -11.54 11.65
C GLU A 167 -22.65 -11.27 12.47
N ASN A 168 -23.32 -10.14 12.27
CA ASN A 168 -24.58 -9.82 12.95
C ASN A 168 -25.72 -10.77 12.57
N ILE A 169 -25.80 -11.23 11.34
CA ILE A 169 -26.78 -12.22 10.89
C ILE A 169 -26.52 -13.59 11.58
N HIS A 170 -25.25 -13.98 11.69
CA HIS A 170 -24.87 -15.25 12.33
C HIS A 170 -25.22 -15.29 13.83
N TRP A 171 -25.13 -14.16 14.54
CA TRP A 171 -25.47 -14.06 15.97
C TRP A 171 -26.94 -13.71 16.25
N GLY A 172 -27.82 -13.68 15.23
CA GLY A 172 -29.28 -13.57 15.40
C GLY A 172 -29.81 -12.21 15.91
N ASN A 173 -29.02 -11.16 15.91
CA ASN A 173 -29.36 -9.88 16.53
C ASN A 173 -29.63 -8.72 15.55
N ALA A 174 -29.86 -8.95 14.27
CA ALA A 174 -30.28 -7.89 13.36
C ALA A 174 -31.10 -8.41 12.17
N THR A 175 -32.33 -8.00 12.09
CA THR A 175 -33.07 -8.01 10.81
C THR A 175 -32.39 -7.03 9.87
N PRO A 176 -32.02 -7.44 8.64
CA PRO A 176 -31.45 -6.51 7.67
C PRO A 176 -32.47 -5.40 7.41
N SER A 177 -32.09 -4.14 7.62
CA SER A 177 -32.97 -3.05 7.27
C SER A 177 -33.28 -3.13 5.77
N GLN A 178 -34.54 -3.15 5.40
CA GLN A 178 -35.02 -3.24 4.01
C GLN A 178 -34.44 -2.15 3.09
N ASN A 179 -33.93 -1.06 3.66
CA ASN A 179 -33.29 0.05 2.95
C ASN A 179 -31.88 -0.28 2.40
N ALA A 180 -31.21 -1.35 2.86
CA ALA A 180 -29.93 -1.78 2.30
C ALA A 180 -30.11 -2.63 1.03
N LEU A 181 -31.25 -3.27 0.87
CA LEU A 181 -31.56 -4.15 -0.25
C LEU A 181 -32.14 -3.44 -1.49
N SER A 182 -32.64 -2.21 -1.32
CA SER A 182 -33.29 -1.47 -2.42
C SER A 182 -32.32 -0.69 -3.31
N ARG A 183 -31.05 -0.57 -2.94
CA ARG A 183 -30.05 0.22 -3.69
C ARG A 183 -29.08 -0.55 -4.57
N SER A 184 -29.14 -1.83 -4.65
CA SER A 184 -28.32 -2.55 -5.64
C SER A 184 -28.91 -3.87 -6.10
N LYS A 185 -29.49 -3.88 -7.29
CA LYS A 185 -29.66 -5.10 -8.08
C LYS A 185 -28.31 -5.84 -8.33
N PHE A 186 -27.21 -5.21 -7.99
CA PHE A 186 -25.83 -5.70 -8.09
C PHE A 186 -25.41 -6.64 -6.96
N SER A 187 -26.04 -6.57 -5.79
CA SER A 187 -25.59 -7.34 -4.60
C SER A 187 -25.86 -8.84 -4.70
N ARG A 188 -26.85 -9.28 -5.44
CA ARG A 188 -27.20 -10.71 -5.52
C ARG A 188 -26.20 -11.54 -6.32
N GLN A 189 -25.64 -11.00 -7.40
CA GLN A 189 -24.63 -11.72 -8.20
C GLN A 189 -23.26 -11.81 -7.51
N LEU A 190 -22.88 -10.76 -6.74
CA LEU A 190 -21.62 -10.74 -5.99
C LEU A 190 -21.60 -11.72 -4.81
N ILE A 191 -22.73 -11.90 -4.13
CA ILE A 191 -22.84 -12.85 -3.01
C ILE A 191 -22.66 -14.28 -3.48
N THR A 192 -23.21 -14.64 -4.64
CA THR A 192 -23.07 -15.99 -5.20
C THR A 192 -21.62 -16.27 -5.64
N HIS A 193 -20.93 -15.28 -6.19
CA HIS A 193 -19.51 -15.43 -6.62
C HIS A 193 -18.54 -15.48 -5.44
N LEU A 194 -18.79 -14.70 -4.38
CA LEU A 194 -17.96 -14.71 -3.15
C LEU A 194 -18.11 -16.04 -2.37
N LEU A 195 -19.31 -16.62 -2.34
CA LEU A 195 -19.54 -17.93 -1.72
C LEU A 195 -18.86 -19.07 -2.48
N THR A 196 -18.71 -18.94 -3.80
CA THR A 196 -17.99 -19.93 -4.62
C THR A 196 -16.48 -19.84 -4.39
N ILE A 197 -15.92 -18.64 -4.25
CA ILE A 197 -14.49 -18.43 -3.96
C ILE A 197 -14.14 -18.91 -2.55
N LEU A 198 -14.99 -18.66 -1.54
CA LEU A 198 -14.77 -19.13 -0.16
C LEU A 198 -14.90 -20.67 -0.04
N ARG A 199 -15.69 -21.34 -0.87
CA ARG A 199 -15.75 -22.80 -0.91
C ARG A 199 -14.51 -23.45 -1.51
N CYS A 200 -13.81 -22.77 -2.43
CA CYS A 200 -12.55 -23.27 -3.00
C CYS A 200 -11.33 -23.06 -2.09
N LEU A 201 -11.45 -22.25 -1.03
CA LEU A 201 -10.37 -21.99 -0.09
C LEU A 201 -10.43 -22.85 1.19
N TYR A 202 -11.48 -23.69 1.36
CA TYR A 202 -11.68 -24.54 2.53
C TYR A 202 -12.02 -26.02 2.17
N SER A 203 -11.62 -26.47 0.97
CA SER A 203 -11.68 -27.89 0.58
C SER A 203 -10.30 -28.44 0.37
#